data_5b9b26840b64c1279832e9625ddd0d3f
#
_entry.id   5b9b26840b64c1279832e9625ddd0d3f
#
_cell.length_a   1.000
_cell.length_b   1.000
_cell.length_c   1.000
_cell.angle_alpha   90.00
_cell.angle_beta   90.00
_cell.angle_gamma   90.00
#
_symmetry.space_group_name_H-M   'P 1'
#
loop_
_entity.id
_entity.type
_entity.pdbx_description
1 polymer ?
#
loop_
_entity_poly.entity_id
_entity_poly.type
_entity_poly.pdbx_seq_one_letter_code
_entity_poly.pdbx_strand_id
1 'polypeptide(L)'
;MSKQYLSYQSIDDGQKHLKAHPTDIFSLAITSKHILSASGSSAIKIYSTDLAESFLVQTLSGAHKLGCHHIAASCNGNRAVSVGFGGEVKVWKLIKKSDEWVEEKVEAGADIEDGIKLDQNKPGEIWAIALSKDGQYLASTTYDGRINVWDLDDEQRKIREFETNGSFGMCIDLSQNGKLTASGHENGTIYVFNNETGRMMYSLPGLLKPVRAVAFSPGCTRLAAAGDAGVIAIYDVKHGEQVANLTGHSAWIFSIDWSETGEYLISGSSDGKVKVWSIDQRSFVSSYSETGQTLWSVKFIPKKDRIERFATAGASRNICLYREASGG
;
A
#
# COMPACT_ATOMS: atom_id res chain seq x y z
N MET A 1 5.19 28.88 -2.73
CA MET A 1 4.09 28.91 -1.75
C MET A 1 4.08 27.59 -1.01
N SER A 2 3.94 27.58 0.30
CA SER A 2 3.84 26.31 1.06
C SER A 2 2.51 25.63 0.73
N LYS A 3 2.57 24.37 0.28
CA LYS A 3 1.39 23.57 0.00
C LYS A 3 0.73 23.22 1.33
N GLN A 4 -0.51 23.64 1.54
CA GLN A 4 -1.28 23.36 2.76
C GLN A 4 -2.43 22.43 2.44
N TYR A 5 -2.75 21.52 3.37
CA TYR A 5 -3.90 20.64 3.31
C TYR A 5 -4.81 20.89 4.49
N LEU A 6 -6.10 20.73 4.29
CA LEU A 6 -7.12 20.84 5.32
C LEU A 6 -7.74 19.45 5.52
N SER A 7 -7.84 19.02 6.79
CA SER A 7 -8.70 17.91 7.16
C SER A 7 -10.14 18.36 6.90
N TYR A 8 -10.87 17.63 6.06
CA TYR A 8 -12.23 18.03 5.73
C TYR A 8 -13.27 16.97 6.12
N GLN A 9 -12.84 15.75 6.43
CA GLN A 9 -13.76 14.70 6.83
C GLN A 9 -13.08 13.54 7.56
N SER A 10 -13.80 12.98 8.55
CA SER A 10 -13.53 11.68 9.15
C SER A 10 -14.64 10.72 8.72
N ILE A 11 -14.27 9.60 8.14
CA ILE A 11 -15.21 8.55 7.77
C ILE A 11 -15.44 7.69 9.01
N ASP A 12 -16.65 7.75 9.53
CA ASP A 12 -17.23 6.81 10.46
C ASP A 12 -18.33 6.00 9.74
N ASP A 13 -19.01 5.10 10.38
CA ASP A 13 -20.06 4.28 9.76
C ASP A 13 -21.40 5.02 9.58
N GLY A 14 -21.40 6.34 9.62
CA GLY A 14 -22.57 7.19 9.42
C GLY A 14 -23.46 7.35 10.65
N GLN A 15 -23.16 6.70 11.77
CA GLN A 15 -23.79 6.91 13.05
C GLN A 15 -22.90 7.80 13.93
N LYS A 16 -23.41 8.89 14.46
CA LYS A 16 -22.69 9.78 15.37
C LYS A 16 -21.98 8.96 16.46
N HIS A 17 -20.63 8.93 16.45
CA HIS A 17 -19.74 8.30 17.41
C HIS A 17 -19.28 6.86 17.13
N LEU A 18 -19.65 6.20 16.02
CA LEU A 18 -19.09 4.91 15.68
C LEU A 18 -17.82 5.08 14.81
N LYS A 19 -16.82 4.26 15.08
CA LYS A 19 -15.57 4.19 14.33
C LYS A 19 -15.77 3.46 13.01
N ALA A 20 -15.00 3.79 11.97
CA ALA A 20 -15.05 3.12 10.67
C ALA A 20 -14.87 1.59 10.81
N HIS A 21 -13.99 1.19 11.73
CA HIS A 21 -13.76 -0.22 12.07
C HIS A 21 -13.74 -0.45 13.60
N PRO A 22 -14.05 -1.67 14.06
CA PRO A 22 -13.97 -2.01 15.50
C PRO A 22 -12.53 -2.13 16.01
N THR A 23 -11.56 -2.31 15.11
CA THR A 23 -10.13 -2.49 15.39
C THR A 23 -9.29 -1.52 14.56
N ASP A 24 -7.98 -1.49 14.79
CA ASP A 24 -7.03 -0.70 14.01
C ASP A 24 -7.16 -0.98 12.52
N ILE A 25 -7.04 0.08 11.71
CA ILE A 25 -7.00 -0.03 10.25
C ILE A 25 -5.53 -0.06 9.84
N PHE A 26 -5.09 -1.21 9.37
CA PHE A 26 -3.67 -1.45 9.05
C PHE A 26 -3.30 -1.01 7.64
N SER A 27 -4.23 -1.10 6.68
CA SER A 27 -3.92 -0.79 5.29
C SER A 27 -5.10 -0.19 4.55
N LEU A 28 -4.80 0.76 3.67
CA LEU A 28 -5.73 1.36 2.72
C LEU A 28 -5.28 1.03 1.30
N ALA A 29 -6.23 0.70 0.44
CA ALA A 29 -6.04 0.69 -1.00
C ALA A 29 -7.05 1.64 -1.64
N ILE A 30 -6.60 2.46 -2.60
CA ILE A 30 -7.43 3.50 -3.17
C ILE A 30 -7.50 3.36 -4.68
N THR A 31 -8.71 3.44 -5.21
CA THR A 31 -9.00 3.51 -6.63
C THR A 31 -9.60 4.88 -6.96
N SER A 32 -9.92 5.12 -8.21
CA SER A 32 -10.58 6.37 -8.61
C SER A 32 -11.97 6.54 -7.98
N LYS A 33 -12.63 5.43 -7.56
CA LYS A 33 -14.00 5.45 -7.01
C LYS A 33 -14.10 5.02 -5.56
N HIS A 34 -13.21 4.12 -5.10
CA HIS A 34 -13.34 3.45 -3.82
C HIS A 34 -12.10 3.57 -2.96
N ILE A 35 -12.34 3.63 -1.65
CA ILE A 35 -11.35 3.44 -0.59
C ILE A 35 -11.65 2.09 0.05
N LEU A 36 -10.74 1.13 -0.12
CA LEU A 36 -10.82 -0.17 0.52
C LEU A 36 -9.96 -0.16 1.78
N SER A 37 -10.53 -0.59 2.90
CA SER A 37 -9.85 -0.57 4.19
C SER A 37 -9.76 -1.96 4.82
N ALA A 38 -8.55 -2.34 5.21
CA ALA A 38 -8.23 -3.58 5.89
C ALA A 38 -7.94 -3.32 7.36
N SER A 39 -8.53 -4.12 8.23
CA SER A 39 -8.41 -3.96 9.68
C SER A 39 -8.22 -5.31 10.38
N GLY A 40 -7.96 -5.29 11.69
CA GLY A 40 -7.93 -6.50 12.50
C GLY A 40 -9.29 -7.19 12.64
N SER A 41 -10.35 -6.67 12.02
CA SER A 41 -11.64 -7.37 11.92
C SER A 41 -11.66 -8.31 10.71
N SER A 42 -12.59 -9.27 10.71
CA SER A 42 -12.75 -10.22 9.61
C SER A 42 -13.31 -9.60 8.32
N ALA A 43 -13.69 -8.33 8.35
CA ALA A 43 -14.34 -7.65 7.23
C ALA A 43 -13.42 -6.61 6.58
N ILE A 44 -13.48 -6.51 5.27
CA ILE A 44 -12.98 -5.39 4.48
C ILE A 44 -14.15 -4.45 4.22
N LYS A 45 -13.98 -3.17 4.49
CA LYS A 45 -14.98 -2.14 4.21
C LYS A 45 -14.58 -1.28 3.04
N ILE A 46 -15.55 -0.94 2.21
CA ILE A 46 -15.37 -0.19 0.97
C ILE A 46 -16.21 1.07 1.04
N TYR A 47 -15.55 2.20 0.86
CA TYR A 47 -16.14 3.53 0.94
C TYR A 47 -16.02 4.23 -0.41
N SER A 48 -16.97 5.13 -0.71
CA SER A 48 -16.90 5.99 -1.89
C SER A 48 -15.80 7.05 -1.73
N THR A 49 -15.08 7.36 -2.82
CA THR A 49 -14.25 8.56 -2.91
C THR A 49 -15.08 9.81 -3.23
N ASP A 50 -16.35 9.66 -3.58
CA ASP A 50 -17.28 10.76 -3.81
C ASP A 50 -18.02 11.11 -2.52
N LEU A 51 -17.84 12.33 -2.08
CA LEU A 51 -18.34 12.82 -0.79
C LEU A 51 -19.84 13.17 -0.79
N ALA A 52 -20.45 13.24 -1.97
CA ALA A 52 -21.88 13.50 -2.12
C ALA A 52 -22.73 12.24 -1.97
N GLU A 53 -22.10 11.07 -2.02
CA GLU A 53 -22.76 9.77 -1.93
C GLU A 53 -22.64 9.13 -0.54
N SER A 54 -23.35 8.02 -0.33
CA SER A 54 -23.22 7.21 0.88
C SER A 54 -21.80 6.73 1.08
N PHE A 55 -21.20 7.01 2.23
CA PHE A 55 -19.79 6.71 2.49
C PHE A 55 -19.47 5.23 2.39
N LEU A 56 -20.22 4.38 3.12
CA LEU A 56 -20.02 2.94 3.12
C LEU A 56 -20.79 2.34 1.95
N VAL A 57 -20.05 1.91 0.93
CA VAL A 57 -20.61 1.29 -0.28
C VAL A 57 -20.86 -0.20 -0.07
N GLN A 58 -19.86 -0.90 0.52
CA GLN A 58 -19.94 -2.35 0.67
C GLN A 58 -19.13 -2.82 1.88
N THR A 59 -19.57 -3.91 2.50
CA THR A 59 -18.82 -4.66 3.51
C THR A 59 -18.62 -6.09 3.04
N LEU A 60 -17.37 -6.49 2.84
CA LEU A 60 -16.99 -7.87 2.53
C LEU A 60 -16.84 -8.62 3.84
N SER A 61 -17.95 -9.15 4.36
CA SER A 61 -18.00 -9.85 5.64
C SER A 61 -17.30 -11.21 5.56
N GLY A 62 -16.51 -11.55 6.59
CA GLY A 62 -15.80 -12.82 6.62
C GLY A 62 -14.69 -12.94 5.58
N ALA A 63 -14.18 -11.82 5.05
CA ALA A 63 -13.10 -11.81 4.08
C ALA A 63 -11.88 -12.57 4.58
N HIS A 64 -11.48 -12.32 5.83
CA HIS A 64 -10.36 -13.02 6.50
C HIS A 64 -10.75 -13.38 7.95
N LYS A 65 -10.60 -14.65 8.33
CA LYS A 65 -11.04 -15.14 9.65
C LYS A 65 -10.36 -14.45 10.83
N LEU A 66 -9.06 -14.18 10.71
CA LEU A 66 -8.23 -13.57 11.77
C LEU A 66 -8.00 -12.06 11.57
N GLY A 67 -8.73 -11.43 10.62
CA GLY A 67 -8.51 -10.05 10.22
C GLY A 67 -7.55 -9.90 9.05
N CYS A 68 -7.50 -8.69 8.48
CA CYS A 68 -6.74 -8.34 7.29
C CYS A 68 -5.70 -7.29 7.63
N HIS A 69 -4.42 -7.54 7.33
CA HIS A 69 -3.35 -6.59 7.63
C HIS A 69 -2.84 -5.83 6.41
N HIS A 70 -3.03 -6.34 5.20
CA HIS A 70 -2.61 -5.65 4.00
C HIS A 70 -3.62 -5.78 2.87
N ILE A 71 -3.82 -4.69 2.13
CA ILE A 71 -4.67 -4.63 0.95
C ILE A 71 -4.01 -3.74 -0.10
N ALA A 72 -4.03 -4.18 -1.36
CA ALA A 72 -3.57 -3.43 -2.51
C ALA A 72 -4.65 -3.41 -3.60
N ALA A 73 -4.73 -2.34 -4.37
CA ALA A 73 -5.66 -2.23 -5.50
C ALA A 73 -4.96 -1.73 -6.75
N SER A 74 -5.42 -2.18 -7.90
CA SER A 74 -4.96 -1.68 -9.18
C SER A 74 -5.45 -0.24 -9.42
N CYS A 75 -4.62 0.58 -10.06
CA CYS A 75 -4.98 1.99 -10.34
C CYS A 75 -6.20 2.12 -11.26
N ASN A 76 -6.44 1.12 -12.14
CA ASN A 76 -7.63 1.08 -12.99
C ASN A 76 -8.91 0.74 -12.22
N GLY A 77 -8.80 0.39 -10.93
CA GLY A 77 -9.90 0.09 -10.03
C GLY A 77 -10.67 -1.21 -10.34
N ASN A 78 -10.09 -2.11 -11.13
CA ASN A 78 -10.78 -3.34 -11.53
C ASN A 78 -10.48 -4.52 -10.60
N ARG A 79 -9.33 -4.51 -9.93
CA ARG A 79 -8.84 -5.63 -9.10
C ARG A 79 -8.22 -5.13 -7.80
N ALA A 80 -8.41 -5.88 -6.74
CA ALA A 80 -7.73 -5.68 -5.46
C ALA A 80 -7.28 -7.03 -4.92
N VAL A 81 -6.26 -7.02 -4.05
CA VAL A 81 -5.79 -8.23 -3.35
C VAL A 81 -5.63 -7.90 -1.88
N SER A 82 -6.02 -8.82 -1.02
CA SER A 82 -5.92 -8.68 0.43
C SER A 82 -5.22 -9.88 1.06
N VAL A 83 -4.51 -9.64 2.16
CA VAL A 83 -3.83 -10.68 2.95
C VAL A 83 -4.29 -10.62 4.39
N GLY A 84 -4.72 -11.76 4.91
CA GLY A 84 -5.13 -11.94 6.29
C GLY A 84 -3.98 -12.36 7.21
N PHE A 85 -4.15 -12.16 8.53
CA PHE A 85 -3.20 -12.63 9.55
C PHE A 85 -3.07 -14.16 9.57
N GLY A 86 -4.03 -14.89 8.99
CA GLY A 86 -3.96 -16.35 8.80
C GLY A 86 -3.14 -16.78 7.59
N GLY A 87 -2.59 -15.84 6.80
CA GLY A 87 -1.82 -16.12 5.59
C GLY A 87 -2.67 -16.29 4.33
N GLU A 88 -4.01 -16.17 4.45
CA GLU A 88 -4.89 -16.25 3.29
C GLU A 88 -4.69 -15.03 2.39
N VAL A 89 -4.55 -15.28 1.09
CA VAL A 89 -4.55 -14.24 0.04
C VAL A 89 -5.84 -14.35 -0.75
N LYS A 90 -6.54 -13.24 -0.91
CA LYS A 90 -7.78 -13.18 -1.69
C LYS A 90 -7.69 -12.12 -2.76
N VAL A 91 -8.13 -12.50 -3.96
CA VAL A 91 -8.24 -11.61 -5.11
C VAL A 91 -9.69 -11.15 -5.25
N TRP A 92 -9.89 -9.87 -5.45
CA TRP A 92 -11.19 -9.22 -5.58
C TRP A 92 -11.30 -8.55 -6.92
N LYS A 93 -12.45 -8.67 -7.56
CA LYS A 93 -12.76 -8.04 -8.84
C LYS A 93 -13.96 -7.12 -8.73
N LEU A 94 -13.87 -5.94 -9.33
CA LEU A 94 -15.00 -5.01 -9.41
C LEU A 94 -15.92 -5.39 -10.56
N ILE A 95 -17.18 -5.66 -10.27
CA ILE A 95 -18.23 -5.86 -11.26
C ILE A 95 -18.79 -4.50 -11.67
N LYS A 96 -18.34 -3.97 -12.80
CA LYS A 96 -18.66 -2.61 -13.26
C LYS A 96 -20.16 -2.29 -13.38
N LYS A 97 -21.01 -3.31 -13.61
CA LYS A 97 -22.47 -3.10 -13.76
C LYS A 97 -23.17 -2.82 -12.44
N SER A 98 -22.77 -3.52 -11.37
CA SER A 98 -23.37 -3.38 -10.03
C SER A 98 -22.54 -2.50 -9.11
N ASP A 99 -21.30 -2.14 -9.51
CA ASP A 99 -20.30 -1.44 -8.71
C ASP A 99 -19.92 -2.19 -7.41
N GLU A 100 -19.99 -3.53 -7.47
CA GLU A 100 -19.74 -4.43 -6.34
C GLU A 100 -18.40 -5.14 -6.50
N TRP A 101 -17.69 -5.30 -5.38
CA TRP A 101 -16.48 -6.11 -5.29
C TRP A 101 -16.86 -7.54 -4.92
N VAL A 102 -16.37 -8.49 -5.70
CA VAL A 102 -16.58 -9.92 -5.49
C VAL A 102 -15.24 -10.66 -5.46
N GLU A 103 -15.17 -11.76 -4.71
CA GLU A 103 -13.99 -12.62 -4.68
C GLU A 103 -13.83 -13.31 -6.03
N GLU A 104 -12.65 -13.14 -6.65
CA GLU A 104 -12.27 -13.82 -7.91
C GLU A 104 -11.73 -15.20 -7.55
N LYS A 105 -12.58 -16.22 -7.70
CA LYS A 105 -12.17 -17.61 -7.48
C LYS A 105 -11.54 -18.17 -8.76
N VAL A 106 -10.39 -18.83 -8.62
CA VAL A 106 -9.85 -19.65 -9.71
C VAL A 106 -10.74 -20.88 -9.84
N GLU A 107 -11.37 -21.08 -11.01
CA GLU A 107 -12.05 -22.34 -11.29
C GLU A 107 -11.01 -23.46 -11.27
N ALA A 108 -11.21 -24.45 -10.39
CA ALA A 108 -10.36 -25.62 -10.32
C ALA A 108 -10.53 -26.43 -11.60
N GLY A 109 -9.75 -26.10 -12.62
CA GLY A 109 -9.52 -26.94 -13.80
C GLY A 109 -8.62 -28.08 -13.40
N ALA A 110 -8.95 -29.28 -13.87
CA ALA A 110 -8.32 -30.55 -13.55
C ALA A 110 -6.78 -30.49 -13.55
N ASP A 111 -6.19 -31.10 -12.52
CA ASP A 111 -4.81 -31.61 -12.47
C ASP A 111 -3.67 -30.64 -12.84
N ILE A 112 -3.59 -29.46 -12.16
CA ILE A 112 -2.39 -28.64 -12.17
C ILE A 112 -1.67 -28.85 -10.83
N GLU A 113 -0.68 -29.75 -10.81
CA GLU A 113 0.18 -29.99 -9.64
C GLU A 113 1.01 -28.76 -9.22
N ASP A 114 1.11 -27.73 -10.06
CA ASP A 114 1.88 -26.49 -9.83
C ASP A 114 1.04 -25.20 -9.89
N GLY A 115 -0.28 -25.27 -10.01
CA GLY A 115 -1.16 -24.10 -9.98
C GLY A 115 -1.23 -23.53 -8.58
N ILE A 116 -0.89 -22.26 -8.42
CA ILE A 116 -0.92 -21.59 -7.12
C ILE A 116 -2.37 -21.55 -6.65
N LYS A 117 -2.68 -22.41 -5.70
CA LYS A 117 -3.69 -22.09 -4.72
C LYS A 117 -3.07 -21.02 -3.82
N LEU A 118 -3.33 -19.74 -4.09
CA LEU A 118 -3.05 -18.64 -3.18
C LEU A 118 -3.57 -18.94 -1.74
N ASP A 119 -4.45 -19.92 -1.66
CA ASP A 119 -5.08 -20.47 -0.46
C ASP A 119 -4.25 -21.54 0.28
N GLN A 120 -3.12 -22.02 -0.26
CA GLN A 120 -2.31 -23.10 0.33
C GLN A 120 -1.00 -22.63 0.96
N ASN A 121 -0.75 -21.32 1.01
CA ASN A 121 0.39 -20.81 1.76
C ASN A 121 0.20 -21.10 3.26
N LYS A 122 1.28 -21.51 3.91
CA LYS A 122 1.28 -21.69 5.37
C LYS A 122 0.84 -20.41 6.04
N PRO A 123 0.04 -20.47 7.12
CA PRO A 123 -0.35 -19.27 7.86
C PRO A 123 0.87 -18.39 8.18
N GLY A 124 0.79 -17.10 7.82
CA GLY A 124 1.85 -16.14 8.02
C GLY A 124 2.99 -16.17 6.98
N GLU A 125 2.91 -16.98 5.94
CA GLU A 125 3.98 -17.02 4.93
C GLU A 125 4.03 -15.72 4.12
N ILE A 126 2.90 -15.21 3.63
CA ILE A 126 2.84 -13.93 2.91
C ILE A 126 2.55 -12.80 3.89
N TRP A 127 3.38 -11.74 3.81
CA TRP A 127 3.24 -10.57 4.67
C TRP A 127 2.79 -9.32 3.93
N ALA A 128 3.52 -8.87 2.93
CA ALA A 128 3.18 -7.69 2.17
C ALA A 128 2.90 -8.03 0.71
N ILE A 129 2.02 -7.26 0.08
CA ILE A 129 1.61 -7.44 -1.31
C ILE A 129 1.61 -6.11 -2.05
N ALA A 130 1.83 -6.17 -3.36
CA ALA A 130 1.69 -5.04 -4.27
C ALA A 130 1.09 -5.49 -5.60
N LEU A 131 0.29 -4.61 -6.22
CA LEU A 131 -0.29 -4.83 -7.55
C LEU A 131 0.29 -3.85 -8.57
N SER A 132 0.48 -4.33 -9.80
CA SER A 132 0.76 -3.45 -10.93
C SER A 132 -0.43 -2.53 -11.23
N LYS A 133 -0.17 -1.44 -11.97
CA LYS A 133 -1.18 -0.41 -12.26
C LYS A 133 -2.43 -0.98 -12.96
N ASP A 134 -2.25 -1.94 -13.84
CA ASP A 134 -3.30 -2.64 -14.58
C ASP A 134 -3.98 -3.76 -13.79
N GLY A 135 -3.34 -4.22 -12.70
CA GLY A 135 -3.81 -5.32 -11.88
C GLY A 135 -3.46 -6.71 -12.43
N GLN A 136 -2.58 -6.78 -13.44
CA GLN A 136 -2.13 -8.06 -13.99
C GLN A 136 -1.13 -8.76 -13.07
N TYR A 137 -0.15 -8.02 -12.52
CA TYR A 137 0.91 -8.62 -11.72
C TYR A 137 0.69 -8.35 -10.24
N LEU A 138 0.85 -9.41 -9.44
CA LEU A 138 0.89 -9.39 -7.99
C LEU A 138 2.30 -9.74 -7.53
N ALA A 139 2.87 -8.97 -6.62
CA ALA A 139 4.09 -9.34 -5.92
C ALA A 139 3.83 -9.50 -4.42
N SER A 140 4.56 -10.38 -3.75
CA SER A 140 4.49 -10.58 -2.31
C SER A 140 5.84 -10.80 -1.66
N THR A 141 5.93 -10.49 -0.37
CA THR A 141 7.04 -10.87 0.51
C THR A 141 6.62 -11.99 1.45
N THR A 142 7.62 -12.70 1.98
CA THR A 142 7.42 -13.78 2.95
C THR A 142 8.30 -13.57 4.19
N TYR A 143 8.00 -14.32 5.26
CA TYR A 143 8.79 -14.29 6.50
C TYR A 143 10.23 -14.77 6.33
N ASP A 144 10.46 -15.70 5.40
CA ASP A 144 11.81 -16.18 5.07
C ASP A 144 12.55 -15.32 4.04
N GLY A 145 11.93 -14.19 3.65
CA GLY A 145 12.53 -13.17 2.79
C GLY A 145 12.39 -13.45 1.30
N ARG A 146 11.69 -14.49 0.86
CA ARG A 146 11.39 -14.71 -0.55
C ARG A 146 10.44 -13.66 -1.09
N ILE A 147 10.64 -13.33 -2.35
CA ILE A 147 9.78 -12.43 -3.12
C ILE A 147 9.16 -13.24 -4.25
N ASN A 148 7.85 -13.30 -4.27
CA ASN A 148 7.10 -14.01 -5.30
C ASN A 148 6.38 -13.01 -6.20
N VAL A 149 6.29 -13.31 -7.51
CA VAL A 149 5.51 -12.53 -8.48
C VAL A 149 4.61 -13.48 -9.27
N TRP A 150 3.33 -13.13 -9.35
CA TRP A 150 2.31 -13.88 -10.08
C TRP A 150 1.75 -13.05 -11.22
N ASP A 151 1.36 -13.72 -12.30
CA ASP A 151 0.48 -13.19 -13.33
C ASP A 151 -0.96 -13.61 -12.99
N LEU A 152 -1.80 -12.65 -12.68
CA LEU A 152 -3.19 -12.90 -12.28
C LEU A 152 -4.12 -13.13 -13.47
N ASP A 153 -3.70 -12.79 -14.69
CA ASP A 153 -4.46 -13.01 -15.92
C ASP A 153 -4.14 -14.38 -16.53
N ASP A 154 -2.98 -14.98 -16.18
CA ASP A 154 -2.57 -16.32 -16.59
C ASP A 154 -2.79 -17.31 -15.43
N GLU A 155 -4.05 -17.65 -15.15
CA GLU A 155 -4.48 -18.61 -14.12
C GLU A 155 -3.88 -18.36 -12.73
N GLN A 156 -3.56 -17.08 -12.42
CA GLN A 156 -2.85 -16.67 -11.20
C GLN A 156 -1.51 -17.41 -11.00
N ARG A 157 -0.79 -17.66 -12.08
CA ARG A 157 0.44 -18.43 -12.08
C ARG A 157 1.61 -17.64 -11.49
N LYS A 158 2.43 -18.28 -10.65
CA LYS A 158 3.70 -17.73 -10.18
C LYS A 158 4.71 -17.72 -11.33
N ILE A 159 5.14 -16.52 -11.72
CA ILE A 159 6.08 -16.30 -12.83
C ILE A 159 7.50 -16.04 -12.36
N ARG A 160 7.68 -15.60 -11.11
CA ARG A 160 9.01 -15.34 -10.52
C ARG A 160 9.02 -15.70 -9.04
N GLU A 161 10.16 -16.21 -8.61
CA GLU A 161 10.54 -16.33 -7.21
C GLU A 161 11.98 -15.83 -7.08
N PHE A 162 12.20 -14.89 -6.16
CA PHE A 162 13.52 -14.36 -5.86
C PHE A 162 13.87 -14.71 -4.43
N GLU A 163 15.08 -15.25 -4.26
CA GLU A 163 15.67 -15.46 -2.94
C GLU A 163 16.44 -14.21 -2.52
N THR A 164 16.33 -13.89 -1.24
CA THR A 164 17.12 -12.85 -0.58
C THR A 164 18.01 -13.49 0.48
N ASN A 165 18.64 -12.70 1.34
CA ASN A 165 19.48 -13.24 2.42
C ASN A 165 18.71 -13.79 3.62
N GLY A 166 17.46 -14.25 3.42
CA GLY A 166 16.64 -14.88 4.46
C GLY A 166 16.09 -13.93 5.53
N SER A 167 16.18 -12.61 5.31
CA SER A 167 15.61 -11.62 6.23
C SER A 167 14.14 -11.37 5.92
N PHE A 168 13.31 -11.30 6.96
CA PHE A 168 11.88 -11.05 6.83
C PHE A 168 11.56 -9.88 5.90
N GLY A 169 10.76 -10.12 4.86
CA GLY A 169 10.30 -9.12 3.91
C GLY A 169 9.10 -8.35 4.45
N MET A 170 9.33 -7.14 4.94
CA MET A 170 8.30 -6.35 5.64
C MET A 170 7.41 -5.53 4.74
N CYS A 171 7.91 -5.14 3.57
CA CYS A 171 7.17 -4.31 2.61
C CYS A 171 7.62 -4.61 1.18
N ILE A 172 6.74 -4.30 0.23
CA ILE A 172 6.97 -4.53 -1.19
C ILE A 172 6.23 -3.48 -2.02
N ASP A 173 6.76 -3.15 -3.18
CA ASP A 173 6.06 -2.39 -4.20
C ASP A 173 6.43 -2.87 -5.60
N LEU A 174 5.52 -2.69 -6.54
CA LEU A 174 5.69 -2.95 -7.96
C LEU A 174 5.74 -1.64 -8.75
N SER A 175 6.65 -1.58 -9.71
CA SER A 175 6.59 -0.52 -10.72
C SER A 175 5.24 -0.54 -11.44
N GLN A 176 4.77 0.61 -11.92
CA GLN A 176 3.44 0.74 -12.54
C GLN A 176 3.22 -0.25 -13.71
N ASN A 177 4.28 -0.60 -14.43
CA ASN A 177 4.27 -1.52 -15.56
C ASN A 177 4.57 -2.99 -15.16
N GLY A 178 4.68 -3.29 -13.86
CA GLY A 178 4.98 -4.63 -13.37
C GLY A 178 6.41 -5.13 -13.62
N LYS A 179 7.29 -4.33 -14.26
CA LYS A 179 8.64 -4.79 -14.66
C LYS A 179 9.65 -4.86 -13.53
N LEU A 180 9.48 -4.02 -12.50
CA LEU A 180 10.38 -3.96 -11.35
C LEU A 180 9.60 -4.27 -10.06
N THR A 181 10.26 -4.99 -9.17
CA THR A 181 9.80 -5.22 -7.79
C THR A 181 10.83 -4.65 -6.82
N ALA A 182 10.38 -3.89 -5.83
CA ALA A 182 11.21 -3.44 -4.73
C ALA A 182 10.68 -4.02 -3.42
N SER A 183 11.57 -4.52 -2.56
CA SER A 183 11.22 -5.05 -1.24
C SER A 183 12.12 -4.47 -0.16
N GLY A 184 11.54 -4.22 1.02
CA GLY A 184 12.25 -3.77 2.20
C GLY A 184 12.19 -4.81 3.31
N HIS A 185 13.29 -4.98 4.03
CA HIS A 185 13.50 -6.09 4.94
C HIS A 185 13.81 -5.64 6.37
N GLU A 186 13.63 -6.58 7.32
CA GLU A 186 13.86 -6.34 8.74
C GLU A 186 15.32 -5.97 9.05
N ASN A 187 16.28 -6.51 8.29
CA ASN A 187 17.69 -6.17 8.42
C ASN A 187 18.09 -4.78 7.87
N GLY A 188 17.09 -4.03 7.35
CA GLY A 188 17.30 -2.70 6.77
C GLY A 188 17.70 -2.69 5.29
N THR A 189 17.90 -3.85 4.66
CA THR A 189 18.26 -3.95 3.24
C THR A 189 17.04 -3.71 2.36
N ILE A 190 17.26 -3.12 1.20
CA ILE A 190 16.26 -2.93 0.15
C ILE A 190 16.76 -3.66 -1.09
N TYR A 191 15.94 -4.54 -1.65
CA TYR A 191 16.25 -5.23 -2.90
C TYR A 191 15.39 -4.67 -4.03
N VAL A 192 15.97 -4.58 -5.23
CA VAL A 192 15.26 -4.23 -6.46
C VAL A 192 15.53 -5.33 -7.48
N PHE A 193 14.44 -5.91 -8.00
CA PHE A 193 14.46 -7.00 -8.98
C PHE A 193 13.84 -6.56 -10.30
N ASN A 194 14.40 -7.10 -11.39
CA ASN A 194 13.81 -7.00 -12.72
C ASN A 194 12.99 -8.28 -13.00
N ASN A 195 11.67 -8.14 -13.13
CA ASN A 195 10.75 -9.25 -13.32
C ASN A 195 10.83 -9.87 -14.72
N GLU A 196 11.25 -9.09 -15.73
CA GLU A 196 11.42 -9.60 -17.10
C GLU A 196 12.64 -10.52 -17.18
N THR A 197 13.77 -10.06 -16.66
CA THR A 197 15.03 -10.81 -16.71
C THR A 197 15.17 -11.86 -15.60
N GLY A 198 14.36 -11.78 -14.55
CA GLY A 198 14.43 -12.64 -13.37
C GLY A 198 15.69 -12.41 -12.52
N ARG A 199 16.30 -11.21 -12.56
CA ARG A 199 17.56 -10.91 -11.87
C ARG A 199 17.38 -9.80 -10.84
N MET A 200 18.14 -9.90 -9.74
CA MET A 200 18.36 -8.79 -8.84
C MET A 200 19.14 -7.69 -9.56
N MET A 201 18.61 -6.48 -9.54
CA MET A 201 19.30 -5.30 -10.06
C MET A 201 20.19 -4.68 -8.99
N TYR A 202 19.65 -4.51 -7.79
CA TYR A 202 20.33 -3.85 -6.68
C TYR A 202 20.02 -4.51 -5.34
N SER A 203 21.04 -4.57 -4.49
CA SER A 203 20.92 -4.69 -3.05
C SER A 203 21.37 -3.35 -2.48
N LEU A 204 20.42 -2.46 -2.21
CA LEU A 204 20.74 -1.10 -1.77
C LEU A 204 21.12 -1.11 -0.29
N PRO A 205 22.19 -0.38 0.10
CA PRO A 205 22.45 -0.12 1.50
C PRO A 205 21.30 0.74 2.01
N GLY A 206 20.39 0.08 2.72
CA GLY A 206 19.15 0.69 3.12
C GLY A 206 19.28 1.55 4.37
N LEU A 207 18.24 1.50 5.14
CA LEU A 207 18.20 2.09 6.47
C LEU A 207 18.93 1.13 7.43
N LEU A 208 19.66 1.66 8.42
CA LEU A 208 20.33 0.84 9.45
C LEU A 208 19.33 0.09 10.37
N LYS A 209 18.05 0.23 10.12
CA LYS A 209 16.93 -0.34 10.88
C LYS A 209 15.88 -0.90 9.92
N PRO A 210 14.92 -1.72 10.42
CA PRO A 210 13.86 -2.31 9.62
C PRO A 210 13.19 -1.35 8.65
N VAL A 211 13.03 -1.79 7.40
CA VAL A 211 12.33 -1.05 6.33
C VAL A 211 10.86 -1.48 6.32
N ARG A 212 9.95 -0.57 6.63
CA ARG A 212 8.51 -0.85 6.75
C ARG A 212 7.68 -0.40 5.56
N ALA A 213 8.22 0.46 4.73
CA ALA A 213 7.54 0.96 3.55
C ALA A 213 8.54 1.22 2.42
N VAL A 214 8.18 0.81 1.22
CA VAL A 214 8.86 1.15 -0.03
C VAL A 214 7.80 1.59 -1.04
N ALA A 215 8.14 2.54 -1.92
CA ALA A 215 7.25 3.00 -2.97
C ALA A 215 8.03 3.53 -4.18
N PHE A 216 7.69 3.05 -5.37
CA PHE A 216 8.17 3.61 -6.63
C PHE A 216 7.46 4.92 -6.95
N SER A 217 8.19 5.91 -7.41
CA SER A 217 7.58 7.13 -7.96
C SER A 217 6.81 6.82 -9.24
N PRO A 218 5.81 7.66 -9.61
CA PRO A 218 5.23 7.62 -10.95
C PRO A 218 6.33 7.72 -12.01
N GLY A 219 6.26 6.86 -13.03
CA GLY A 219 7.34 6.76 -14.04
C GLY A 219 8.58 5.98 -13.58
N CYS A 220 8.61 5.47 -12.34
CA CYS A 220 9.61 4.54 -11.81
C CYS A 220 11.06 5.06 -11.89
N THR A 221 11.27 6.37 -11.83
CA THR A 221 12.61 6.98 -11.83
C THR A 221 13.23 7.02 -10.44
N ARG A 222 12.40 7.00 -9.38
CA ARG A 222 12.82 7.06 -7.99
C ARG A 222 12.15 5.95 -7.17
N LEU A 223 12.82 5.53 -6.11
CA LEU A 223 12.29 4.64 -5.08
C LEU A 223 12.43 5.34 -3.73
N ALA A 224 11.36 5.41 -2.98
CA ALA A 224 11.38 5.86 -1.58
C ALA A 224 11.35 4.65 -0.65
N ALA A 225 12.10 4.72 0.45
CA ALA A 225 12.09 3.70 1.49
C ALA A 225 12.11 4.33 2.88
N ALA A 226 11.32 3.81 3.80
CA ALA A 226 11.18 4.32 5.16
C ALA A 226 10.95 3.18 6.16
N GLY A 227 11.16 3.45 7.45
CA GLY A 227 10.94 2.46 8.51
C GLY A 227 11.32 2.97 9.89
N ASP A 228 11.91 2.10 10.70
CA ASP A 228 12.23 2.34 12.11
C ASP A 228 13.30 3.42 12.34
N ALA A 229 13.99 3.84 11.28
CA ALA A 229 14.95 4.93 11.35
C ALA A 229 14.30 6.31 11.47
N GLY A 230 12.98 6.44 11.18
CA GLY A 230 12.28 7.74 11.16
C GLY A 230 12.72 8.66 10.01
N VAL A 231 13.44 8.12 9.04
CA VAL A 231 13.99 8.81 7.86
C VAL A 231 13.41 8.16 6.61
N ILE A 232 13.16 8.96 5.57
CA ILE A 232 12.81 8.47 4.25
C ILE A 232 14.03 8.64 3.35
N ALA A 233 14.57 7.54 2.86
CA ALA A 233 15.64 7.52 1.86
C ALA A 233 15.04 7.50 0.45
N ILE A 234 15.58 8.32 -0.44
CA ILE A 234 15.21 8.38 -1.85
C ILE A 234 16.38 7.88 -2.69
N TYR A 235 16.10 6.94 -3.58
CA TYR A 235 17.05 6.32 -4.50
C TYR A 235 16.72 6.64 -5.95
N ASP A 236 17.73 6.79 -6.79
CA ASP A 236 17.62 6.75 -8.25
C ASP A 236 17.51 5.29 -8.69
N VAL A 237 16.43 4.92 -9.38
CA VAL A 237 16.17 3.53 -9.78
C VAL A 237 17.11 3.07 -10.89
N LYS A 238 17.57 3.98 -11.74
CA LYS A 238 18.46 3.64 -12.86
C LYS A 238 19.87 3.26 -12.42
N HIS A 239 20.39 3.93 -11.38
CA HIS A 239 21.77 3.76 -10.94
C HIS A 239 21.87 3.02 -9.60
N GLY A 240 20.78 2.87 -8.83
CA GLY A 240 20.77 2.29 -7.49
C GLY A 240 21.44 3.18 -6.44
N GLU A 241 21.53 4.48 -6.69
CA GLU A 241 22.20 5.43 -5.81
C GLU A 241 21.19 6.17 -4.91
N GLN A 242 21.58 6.38 -3.66
CA GLN A 242 20.81 7.21 -2.75
C GLN A 242 21.01 8.69 -3.07
N VAL A 243 19.91 9.40 -3.39
CA VAL A 243 19.97 10.79 -3.85
C VAL A 243 19.49 11.80 -2.80
N ALA A 244 18.73 11.36 -1.80
CA ALA A 244 18.26 12.22 -0.71
C ALA A 244 17.89 11.44 0.55
N ASN A 245 17.88 12.16 1.69
CA ASN A 245 17.27 11.76 2.94
C ASN A 245 16.29 12.84 3.38
N LEU A 246 15.06 12.43 3.69
CA LEU A 246 14.03 13.32 4.24
C LEU A 246 13.90 13.01 5.73
N THR A 247 14.21 13.98 6.58
CA THR A 247 14.22 13.85 8.04
C THR A 247 13.15 14.73 8.68
N GLY A 248 12.55 14.27 9.77
CA GLY A 248 11.55 15.08 10.49
C GLY A 248 10.49 14.28 11.25
N HIS A 249 10.33 12.97 11.03
CA HIS A 249 9.58 12.11 11.94
C HIS A 249 10.40 11.79 13.18
N SER A 250 9.73 11.69 14.33
CA SER A 250 10.37 11.36 15.61
C SER A 250 10.23 9.88 15.99
N ALA A 251 9.52 9.10 15.17
CA ALA A 251 9.27 7.68 15.40
C ALA A 251 9.15 6.91 14.08
N TRP A 252 8.80 5.64 14.14
CA TRP A 252 8.72 4.73 13.01
C TRP A 252 7.75 5.20 11.93
N ILE A 253 8.16 5.08 10.66
CA ILE A 253 7.32 5.38 9.51
C ILE A 253 6.78 4.06 8.97
N PHE A 254 5.44 3.93 8.92
CA PHE A 254 4.77 2.69 8.50
C PHE A 254 4.28 2.72 7.06
N SER A 255 4.03 3.91 6.52
CA SER A 255 3.46 4.04 5.18
C SER A 255 3.99 5.28 4.50
N ILE A 256 4.27 5.15 3.22
CA ILE A 256 4.63 6.24 2.31
C ILE A 256 3.84 6.08 1.01
N ASP A 257 3.57 7.19 0.35
CA ASP A 257 2.91 7.17 -0.96
C ASP A 257 3.29 8.40 -1.78
N TRP A 258 3.35 8.25 -3.11
CA TRP A 258 3.73 9.32 -4.02
C TRP A 258 2.50 10.03 -4.59
N SER A 259 2.58 11.34 -4.76
CA SER A 259 1.62 12.06 -5.59
C SER A 259 1.70 11.60 -7.05
N GLU A 260 0.62 11.77 -7.81
CA GLU A 260 0.57 11.39 -9.23
C GLU A 260 1.65 12.08 -10.09
N THR A 261 2.07 13.28 -9.70
CA THR A 261 3.13 14.03 -10.39
C THR A 261 4.54 13.58 -10.00
N GLY A 262 4.69 12.86 -8.88
CA GLY A 262 5.99 12.52 -8.30
C GLY A 262 6.72 13.68 -7.65
N GLU A 263 6.09 14.85 -7.53
CA GLU A 263 6.66 16.05 -6.89
C GLU A 263 6.58 15.99 -5.36
N TYR A 264 5.56 15.29 -4.86
CA TYR A 264 5.30 15.17 -3.43
C TYR A 264 5.23 13.70 -3.00
N LEU A 265 5.58 13.51 -1.73
CA LEU A 265 5.44 12.24 -1.02
C LEU A 265 4.67 12.51 0.28
N ILE A 266 3.84 11.57 0.70
CA ILE A 266 3.24 11.58 2.04
C ILE A 266 3.80 10.43 2.87
N SER A 267 3.84 10.62 4.18
CA SER A 267 4.26 9.58 5.14
C SER A 267 3.39 9.58 6.38
N GLY A 268 3.08 8.38 6.88
CA GLY A 268 2.39 8.15 8.14
C GLY A 268 3.29 7.46 9.15
N SER A 269 3.25 7.90 10.41
CA SER A 269 4.19 7.48 11.44
C SER A 269 3.51 7.15 12.77
N SER A 270 4.22 6.38 13.59
CA SER A 270 3.84 6.14 14.98
C SER A 270 3.94 7.39 15.88
N ASP A 271 4.54 8.48 15.40
CA ASP A 271 4.50 9.77 16.08
C ASP A 271 3.11 10.45 15.98
N GLY A 272 2.13 9.81 15.36
CA GLY A 272 0.77 10.30 15.17
C GLY A 272 0.64 11.39 14.13
N LYS A 273 1.66 11.58 13.29
CA LYS A 273 1.68 12.65 12.28
C LYS A 273 1.69 12.09 10.88
N VAL A 274 0.95 12.76 9.99
CA VAL A 274 1.16 12.67 8.55
C VAL A 274 1.99 13.87 8.11
N LYS A 275 2.99 13.64 7.28
CA LYS A 275 3.83 14.69 6.69
C LYS A 275 3.76 14.63 5.17
N VAL A 276 3.73 15.81 4.56
CA VAL A 276 3.84 15.99 3.11
C VAL A 276 5.22 16.56 2.80
N TRP A 277 5.94 15.92 1.90
CA TRP A 277 7.32 16.24 1.55
C TRP A 277 7.39 16.74 0.12
N SER A 278 8.14 17.81 -0.11
CA SER A 278 8.57 18.23 -1.44
C SER A 278 9.87 17.54 -1.80
N ILE A 279 9.88 16.84 -2.92
CA ILE A 279 11.07 16.13 -3.40
C ILE A 279 12.17 17.10 -3.85
N ASP A 280 11.77 18.19 -4.51
CA ASP A 280 12.70 19.22 -4.97
C ASP A 280 13.34 19.97 -3.81
N GLN A 281 12.55 20.33 -2.79
CA GLN A 281 13.04 21.06 -1.61
C GLN A 281 13.72 20.11 -0.60
N ARG A 282 13.58 18.80 -0.73
CA ARG A 282 14.08 17.76 0.19
C ARG A 282 13.68 18.00 1.65
N SER A 283 12.48 18.56 1.85
CA SER A 283 11.94 18.90 3.17
C SER A 283 10.44 18.69 3.23
N PHE A 284 9.89 18.54 4.45
CA PHE A 284 8.45 18.52 4.58
C PHE A 284 7.87 19.94 4.42
N VAL A 285 6.79 20.04 3.67
CA VAL A 285 6.06 21.30 3.42
C VAL A 285 4.84 21.45 4.33
N SER A 286 4.33 20.34 4.84
CA SER A 286 3.18 20.30 5.75
C SER A 286 3.27 19.13 6.72
N SER A 287 2.75 19.32 7.92
CA SER A 287 2.68 18.28 8.95
C SER A 287 1.36 18.43 9.73
N TYR A 288 0.62 17.33 9.84
CA TYR A 288 -0.67 17.29 10.53
C TYR A 288 -0.65 16.20 11.59
N SER A 289 -1.18 16.52 12.78
CA SER A 289 -1.41 15.57 13.86
C SER A 289 -2.92 15.38 13.99
N GLU A 290 -3.39 14.15 13.91
CA GLU A 290 -4.81 13.83 14.05
C GLU A 290 -5.16 13.62 15.53
N THR A 291 -4.89 12.43 16.03
CA THR A 291 -5.28 11.99 17.38
C THR A 291 -4.10 11.71 18.29
N GLY A 292 -2.87 11.91 17.81
CA GLY A 292 -1.65 11.48 18.48
C GLY A 292 -1.45 9.96 18.49
N GLN A 293 -2.29 9.21 17.73
CA GLN A 293 -2.22 7.76 17.63
C GLN A 293 -1.48 7.36 16.35
N THR A 294 -0.91 6.14 16.35
CA THR A 294 -0.16 5.60 15.21
C THR A 294 -0.98 5.63 13.91
N LEU A 295 -0.35 6.14 12.85
CA LEU A 295 -0.85 6.06 11.49
C LEU A 295 -0.21 4.87 10.79
N TRP A 296 -1.03 3.86 10.48
CA TRP A 296 -0.58 2.63 9.81
C TRP A 296 -0.53 2.77 8.30
N SER A 297 -1.45 3.56 7.72
CA SER A 297 -1.56 3.70 6.28
C SER A 297 -1.89 5.14 5.86
N VAL A 298 -1.21 5.60 4.83
CA VAL A 298 -1.48 6.86 4.14
C VAL A 298 -1.47 6.62 2.64
N LYS A 299 -2.43 7.19 1.90
CA LYS A 299 -2.54 7.02 0.46
C LYS A 299 -3.07 8.27 -0.21
N PHE A 300 -2.48 8.68 -1.33
CA PHE A 300 -3.07 9.69 -2.20
C PHE A 300 -4.34 9.16 -2.86
N ILE A 301 -5.33 10.02 -3.00
CA ILE A 301 -6.56 9.75 -3.74
C ILE A 301 -6.34 10.23 -5.18
N PRO A 302 -6.58 9.39 -6.21
CA PRO A 302 -6.45 9.80 -7.60
C PRO A 302 -7.22 11.08 -7.91
N LYS A 303 -6.61 12.00 -8.63
CA LYS A 303 -7.19 13.31 -8.94
C LYS A 303 -8.39 13.17 -9.87
N LYS A 304 -9.55 13.67 -9.46
CA LYS A 304 -10.72 13.89 -10.32
C LYS A 304 -10.78 15.35 -10.84
N ASP A 305 -10.09 16.24 -10.14
CA ASP A 305 -10.00 17.67 -10.39
C ASP A 305 -8.55 18.17 -10.17
N ARG A 306 -8.36 19.48 -10.06
CA ARG A 306 -7.04 20.06 -9.80
C ARG A 306 -6.61 19.97 -8.32
N ILE A 307 -7.49 19.52 -7.43
CA ILE A 307 -7.24 19.48 -5.98
C ILE A 307 -6.63 18.14 -5.61
N GLU A 308 -5.49 18.17 -4.97
CA GLU A 308 -4.86 16.97 -4.41
C GLU A 308 -5.55 16.56 -3.10
N ARG A 309 -5.77 15.25 -2.95
CA ARG A 309 -6.39 14.66 -1.75
C ARG A 309 -5.61 13.45 -1.31
N PHE A 310 -5.65 13.17 -0.02
CA PHE A 310 -5.13 11.92 0.53
C PHE A 310 -5.97 11.44 1.72
N ALA A 311 -5.86 10.15 2.01
CA ALA A 311 -6.48 9.49 3.14
C ALA A 311 -5.43 8.99 4.11
N THR A 312 -5.77 8.98 5.39
CA THR A 312 -4.97 8.38 6.47
C THR A 312 -5.83 7.43 7.28
N ALA A 313 -5.22 6.38 7.81
CA ALA A 313 -5.87 5.45 8.72
C ALA A 313 -4.87 4.85 9.71
N GLY A 314 -5.37 4.42 10.87
CA GLY A 314 -4.48 3.89 11.90
C GLY A 314 -5.19 3.38 13.15
N ALA A 315 -4.55 3.54 14.28
CA ALA A 315 -5.04 3.11 15.60
C ALA A 315 -6.27 3.90 16.07
N SER A 316 -6.55 5.04 15.45
CA SER A 316 -7.80 5.79 15.68
C SER A 316 -9.04 5.02 15.23
N ARG A 317 -8.89 4.01 14.35
CA ARG A 317 -9.95 3.21 13.74
C ARG A 317 -10.87 3.99 12.80
N ASN A 318 -10.49 5.22 12.46
CA ASN A 318 -11.17 6.10 11.52
C ASN A 318 -10.33 6.24 10.26
N ILE A 319 -10.96 6.68 9.17
CA ILE A 319 -10.31 7.11 7.96
C ILE A 319 -10.48 8.63 7.91
N CYS A 320 -9.38 9.38 7.89
CA CYS A 320 -9.39 10.82 7.78
C CYS A 320 -9.01 11.24 6.36
N LEU A 321 -9.75 12.19 5.82
CA LEU A 321 -9.54 12.70 4.47
C LEU A 321 -9.01 14.13 4.53
N TYR A 322 -8.01 14.37 3.71
CA TYR A 322 -7.36 15.66 3.55
C TYR A 322 -7.44 16.15 2.11
N ARG A 323 -7.66 17.43 1.94
CA ARG A 323 -7.61 18.10 0.64
C ARG A 323 -6.63 19.26 0.67
N GLU A 324 -6.02 19.52 -0.46
CA GLU A 324 -5.25 20.74 -0.67
C GLU A 324 -6.11 21.97 -0.43
N ALA A 325 -5.59 22.93 0.35
CA ALA A 325 -6.25 24.21 0.52
C ALA A 325 -6.26 24.93 -0.82
N SER A 326 -7.44 25.26 -1.34
CA SER A 326 -7.55 26.18 -2.46
C SER A 326 -6.96 27.51 -2.03
N GLY A 327 -5.89 27.94 -2.67
CA GLY A 327 -5.34 29.26 -2.46
C GLY A 327 -6.42 30.29 -2.75
N GLY A 328 -6.72 31.14 -1.77
CA GLY A 328 -7.55 32.32 -1.94
C GLY A 328 -6.86 33.34 -2.84
#